data_ac8dfec2e2208d9744cef39d26f8322d
#
_entry.id   ac8dfec2e2208d9744cef39d26f8322d
#
_cell.length_a   1.000
_cell.length_b   1.000
_cell.length_c   1.000
_cell.angle_alpha   90.00
_cell.angle_beta   90.00
_cell.angle_gamma   90.00
#
_symmetry.space_group_name_H-M   'P 1'
#
loop_
_entity.id
_entity.type
_entity.pdbx_description
1 polymer ?
#
loop_
_entity_poly.entity_id
_entity_poly.type
_entity_poly.pdbx_seq_one_letter_code
_entity_poly.pdbx_strand_id
1 'polypeptide(L)'
;MVLTSSFAAVGYSPKAVRDYTESDWTDPDTPGLPPYPRSKAIAERAAWDFMGAEGGDTELVVVNPTFIAGPSLVRSLRSTLTGFKAIIEGTMLALPRQRFGVVDVRDVADAHITAMASAGAAGKRYLLLADGPTITWLELAQILRRHLGPAGEHVTAEEAPGEDPAPLTIHNDRAKRELGWQPRPAEITIVETADSLRDLGLLQQS
;
A
#
# COMPACT_ATOMS: atom_id res chain seq x y z
N MET A 1 2.48 12.67 17.74
CA MET A 1 2.36 11.21 17.49
C MET A 1 2.05 10.96 16.04
N VAL A 2 2.67 9.92 15.40
CA VAL A 2 2.29 9.51 14.03
C VAL A 2 1.70 8.10 14.07
N LEU A 3 0.50 7.94 13.52
CA LEU A 3 -0.19 6.65 13.43
C LEU A 3 -0.06 6.08 12.02
N THR A 4 0.42 4.85 11.91
CA THR A 4 0.36 4.07 10.66
C THR A 4 -1.02 3.45 10.51
N SER A 5 -1.90 4.10 9.74
CA SER A 5 -3.17 3.53 9.34
C SER A 5 -3.03 2.75 8.02
N SER A 6 -3.92 2.95 7.07
CA SER A 6 -3.90 2.30 5.76
C SER A 6 -4.87 3.00 4.80
N PHE A 7 -4.61 2.93 3.49
CA PHE A 7 -5.63 3.22 2.47
C PHE A 7 -6.93 2.42 2.70
N ALA A 8 -6.84 1.29 3.39
CA ALA A 8 -8.02 0.51 3.78
C ALA A 8 -9.01 1.27 4.67
N ALA A 9 -8.56 2.30 5.42
CA ALA A 9 -9.45 3.20 6.17
C ALA A 9 -10.06 4.32 5.30
N VAL A 10 -9.67 4.42 4.02
CA VAL A 10 -10.04 5.51 3.12
C VAL A 10 -10.97 5.04 1.99
N GLY A 11 -10.60 4.01 1.24
CA GLY A 11 -11.12 3.76 -0.11
C GLY A 11 -11.78 2.41 -0.33
N TYR A 12 -12.42 1.80 0.67
CA TYR A 12 -13.05 0.48 0.54
C TYR A 12 -14.58 0.49 0.59
N SER A 13 -15.21 1.64 0.78
CA SER A 13 -16.67 1.78 0.57
C SER A 13 -16.99 1.97 -0.91
N PRO A 14 -18.16 1.49 -1.38
CA PRO A 14 -18.61 1.70 -2.74
C PRO A 14 -18.65 3.20 -3.10
N LYS A 15 -18.11 3.56 -4.24
CA LYS A 15 -18.08 4.92 -4.77
C LYS A 15 -18.26 4.85 -6.29
N ALA A 16 -19.13 5.68 -6.86
CA ALA A 16 -19.43 5.67 -8.30
C ALA A 16 -18.20 5.94 -9.17
N VAL A 17 -17.34 6.87 -8.72
CA VAL A 17 -16.03 7.13 -9.29
C VAL A 17 -15.01 6.81 -8.21
N ARG A 18 -14.12 5.86 -8.48
CA ARG A 18 -13.08 5.44 -7.53
C ARG A 18 -11.89 6.42 -7.53
N ASP A 19 -12.16 7.61 -7.06
CA ASP A 19 -11.23 8.75 -6.92
C ASP A 19 -11.17 9.14 -5.45
N TYR A 20 -10.00 8.98 -4.80
CA TYR A 20 -9.83 9.06 -3.36
C TYR A 20 -8.78 10.07 -2.94
N THR A 21 -9.15 10.83 -1.93
CA THR A 21 -8.31 11.79 -1.21
C THR A 21 -8.31 11.50 0.29
N GLU A 22 -7.57 12.25 1.05
CA GLU A 22 -7.54 12.12 2.52
C GLU A 22 -8.86 12.52 3.22
N SER A 23 -9.81 13.12 2.51
CA SER A 23 -11.14 13.42 3.04
C SER A 23 -12.09 12.22 3.02
N ASP A 24 -11.78 11.21 2.23
CA ASP A 24 -12.59 10.00 2.11
C ASP A 24 -12.39 9.06 3.31
N TRP A 25 -13.46 8.31 3.61
CA TRP A 25 -13.45 7.30 4.67
C TRP A 25 -14.13 6.02 4.23
N THR A 26 -13.52 4.91 4.57
CA THR A 26 -14.22 3.62 4.54
C THR A 26 -15.26 3.59 5.65
N ASP A 27 -16.51 3.30 5.27
CA ASP A 27 -17.58 3.04 6.23
C ASP A 27 -17.47 1.59 6.73
N PRO A 28 -17.20 1.39 8.04
CA PRO A 28 -17.03 0.05 8.60
C PRO A 28 -18.31 -0.80 8.54
N ASP A 29 -19.47 -0.17 8.36
CA ASP A 29 -20.77 -0.86 8.29
C ASP A 29 -21.18 -1.22 6.85
N THR A 30 -20.34 -0.92 5.87
CA THR A 30 -20.56 -1.32 4.47
C THR A 30 -20.80 -2.84 4.37
N PRO A 31 -21.94 -3.28 3.81
CA PRO A 31 -22.24 -4.70 3.63
C PRO A 31 -21.15 -5.42 2.81
N GLY A 32 -20.69 -6.58 3.29
CA GLY A 32 -19.65 -7.37 2.61
C GLY A 32 -18.23 -6.81 2.73
N LEU A 33 -18.01 -5.73 3.50
CA LEU A 33 -16.66 -5.21 3.72
C LEU A 33 -15.78 -6.26 4.41
N PRO A 34 -14.59 -6.59 3.84
CA PRO A 34 -13.67 -7.53 4.46
C PRO A 34 -13.24 -7.10 5.88
N PRO A 35 -12.84 -8.06 6.76
CA PRO A 35 -12.44 -7.73 8.14
C PRO A 35 -11.29 -6.73 8.24
N TYR A 36 -10.30 -6.80 7.35
CA TYR A 36 -9.13 -5.92 7.41
C TYR A 36 -9.48 -4.44 7.16
N PRO A 37 -10.15 -4.03 6.07
CA PRO A 37 -10.58 -2.65 5.88
C PRO A 37 -11.49 -2.16 7.03
N ARG A 38 -12.41 -2.99 7.49
CA ARG A 38 -13.26 -2.68 8.65
C ARG A 38 -12.42 -2.35 9.88
N SER A 39 -11.44 -3.19 10.22
CA SER A 39 -10.58 -2.99 11.38
C SER A 39 -9.77 -1.69 11.29
N LYS A 40 -9.25 -1.36 10.09
CA LYS A 40 -8.47 -0.15 9.88
C LYS A 40 -9.32 1.12 9.98
N ALA A 41 -10.54 1.10 9.43
CA ALA A 41 -11.48 2.23 9.55
C ALA A 41 -11.87 2.49 11.01
N ILE A 42 -12.20 1.43 11.76
CA ILE A 42 -12.55 1.54 13.19
C ILE A 42 -11.35 2.03 14.00
N ALA A 43 -10.17 1.44 13.80
CA ALA A 43 -8.97 1.80 14.56
C ALA A 43 -8.54 3.25 14.35
N GLU A 44 -8.60 3.74 13.11
CA GLU A 44 -8.24 5.13 12.82
C GLU A 44 -9.25 6.12 13.40
N ARG A 45 -10.55 5.83 13.28
CA ARG A 45 -11.60 6.66 13.90
C ARG A 45 -11.44 6.71 15.42
N ALA A 46 -11.23 5.55 16.06
CA ALA A 46 -11.01 5.49 17.51
C ALA A 46 -9.79 6.31 17.96
N ALA A 47 -8.72 6.36 17.15
CA ALA A 47 -7.57 7.20 17.44
C ALA A 47 -7.93 8.70 17.38
N TRP A 48 -8.69 9.13 16.40
CA TRP A 48 -9.15 10.52 16.29
C TRP A 48 -10.11 10.89 17.43
N ASP A 49 -11.06 10.00 17.78
CA ASP A 49 -12.01 10.22 18.87
C ASP A 49 -11.29 10.33 20.22
N PHE A 50 -10.32 9.44 20.48
CA PHE A 50 -9.48 9.51 21.69
C PHE A 50 -8.71 10.82 21.76
N MET A 51 -8.10 11.25 20.66
CA MET A 51 -7.35 12.51 20.62
C MET A 51 -8.26 13.74 20.89
N GLY A 52 -9.49 13.70 20.39
CA GLY A 52 -10.47 14.77 20.65
C GLY A 52 -10.98 14.82 22.07
N ALA A 53 -11.06 13.67 22.76
CA ALA A 53 -11.59 13.58 24.12
C ALA A 53 -10.52 13.62 25.22
N GLU A 54 -9.39 12.93 25.01
CA GLU A 54 -8.41 12.60 26.04
C GLU A 54 -6.96 12.90 25.62
N GLY A 55 -6.73 13.36 24.39
CA GLY A 55 -5.39 13.55 23.80
C GLY A 55 -4.53 14.62 24.49
N GLY A 56 -5.14 15.55 25.25
CA GLY A 56 -4.43 16.65 25.90
C GLY A 56 -3.63 17.48 24.89
N ASP A 57 -2.37 17.73 25.16
CA ASP A 57 -1.44 18.48 24.29
C ASP A 57 -0.79 17.61 23.20
N THR A 58 -1.19 16.33 23.09
CA THR A 58 -0.63 15.42 22.07
C THR A 58 -1.23 15.73 20.71
N GLU A 59 -0.39 15.94 19.71
CA GLU A 59 -0.80 16.08 18.32
C GLU A 59 -0.77 14.75 17.59
N LEU A 60 -1.83 14.43 16.83
CA LEU A 60 -1.92 13.23 16.00
C LEU A 60 -1.73 13.58 14.52
N VAL A 61 -0.90 12.81 13.85
CA VAL A 61 -0.80 12.73 12.38
C VAL A 61 -1.07 11.30 11.96
N VAL A 62 -1.81 11.10 10.89
CA VAL A 62 -2.08 9.76 10.35
C VAL A 62 -1.49 9.63 8.95
N VAL A 63 -0.77 8.54 8.71
CA VAL A 63 -0.36 8.15 7.37
C VAL A 63 -1.17 6.95 6.91
N ASN A 64 -1.67 7.00 5.67
CA ASN A 64 -2.50 5.99 5.05
C ASN A 64 -1.77 5.39 3.83
N PRO A 65 -0.77 4.52 4.04
CA PRO A 65 -0.08 3.90 2.92
C PRO A 65 -0.99 2.95 2.16
N THR A 66 -0.74 2.83 0.86
CA THR A 66 -1.36 1.83 -0.01
C THR A 66 -0.63 0.48 0.15
N PHE A 67 -0.40 -0.26 -0.93
CA PHE A 67 0.30 -1.55 -0.88
C PHE A 67 1.81 -1.31 -0.66
N ILE A 68 2.27 -1.55 0.57
CA ILE A 68 3.68 -1.34 0.93
C ILE A 68 4.52 -2.50 0.38
N ALA A 69 5.51 -2.17 -0.42
CA ALA A 69 6.52 -3.07 -0.96
C ALA A 69 7.92 -2.46 -0.75
N GLY A 70 8.97 -3.09 -1.26
CA GLY A 70 10.35 -2.62 -1.14
C GLY A 70 11.24 -3.64 -0.43
N PRO A 71 12.53 -3.32 -0.27
CA PRO A 71 13.51 -4.24 0.30
C PRO A 71 13.20 -4.63 1.75
N SER A 72 13.31 -5.92 2.06
CA SER A 72 13.18 -6.41 3.44
C SER A 72 14.53 -6.37 4.16
N LEU A 73 14.52 -5.97 5.42
CA LEU A 73 15.69 -6.00 6.31
C LEU A 73 15.82 -7.33 7.06
N VAL A 74 14.82 -8.21 6.98
CA VAL A 74 14.76 -9.46 7.74
C VAL A 74 14.27 -10.63 6.88
N ARG A 75 14.66 -11.85 7.25
CA ARG A 75 14.25 -13.08 6.55
C ARG A 75 12.81 -13.53 6.90
N SER A 76 11.98 -12.67 7.45
CA SER A 76 10.60 -13.00 7.83
C SER A 76 9.63 -12.61 6.72
N LEU A 77 8.98 -13.60 6.13
CA LEU A 77 7.92 -13.40 5.15
C LEU A 77 6.61 -13.07 5.88
N ARG A 78 6.08 -11.88 5.65
CA ARG A 78 4.78 -11.46 6.18
C ARG A 78 4.00 -10.69 5.11
N SER A 79 2.68 -10.88 5.12
CA SER A 79 1.75 -10.09 4.29
C SER A 79 2.21 -9.92 2.83
N THR A 80 2.61 -8.72 2.43
CA THR A 80 3.02 -8.36 1.07
C THR A 80 4.13 -9.25 0.52
N LEU A 81 5.20 -9.52 1.30
CA LEU A 81 6.33 -10.33 0.84
C LEU A 81 5.95 -11.79 0.57
N THR A 82 4.99 -12.35 1.33
CA THR A 82 4.43 -13.68 1.06
C THR A 82 3.72 -13.70 -0.31
N GLY A 83 2.95 -12.64 -0.62
CA GLY A 83 2.30 -12.49 -1.92
C GLY A 83 3.31 -12.37 -3.08
N PHE A 84 4.35 -11.54 -2.93
CA PHE A 84 5.43 -11.43 -3.92
C PHE A 84 6.11 -12.78 -4.19
N LYS A 85 6.50 -13.50 -3.11
CA LYS A 85 7.08 -14.83 -3.22
C LYS A 85 6.16 -15.78 -3.99
N ALA A 86 4.87 -15.82 -3.64
CA ALA A 86 3.90 -16.71 -4.28
C ALA A 86 3.72 -16.41 -5.78
N ILE A 87 3.77 -15.13 -6.17
CA ILE A 87 3.71 -14.73 -7.57
C ILE A 87 4.99 -15.13 -8.31
N ILE A 88 6.15 -14.83 -7.74
CA ILE A 88 7.47 -15.13 -8.36
C ILE A 88 7.65 -16.63 -8.56
N GLU A 89 7.28 -17.44 -7.59
CA GLU A 89 7.43 -18.91 -7.65
C GLU A 89 6.26 -19.63 -8.35
N GLY A 90 5.28 -18.89 -8.87
CA GLY A 90 4.13 -19.48 -9.55
C GLY A 90 3.19 -20.30 -8.65
N THR A 91 3.28 -20.15 -7.34
CA THR A 91 2.43 -20.87 -6.39
C THR A 91 1.08 -20.20 -6.16
N MET A 92 0.93 -18.94 -6.55
CA MET A 92 -0.36 -18.26 -6.65
C MET A 92 -1.03 -18.71 -7.95
N LEU A 93 -2.10 -19.50 -7.88
CA LEU A 93 -2.71 -20.14 -9.06
C LEU A 93 -3.33 -19.13 -10.02
N ALA A 94 -3.86 -18.01 -9.50
CA ALA A 94 -4.45 -16.95 -10.34
C ALA A 94 -4.32 -15.59 -9.64
N LEU A 95 -4.03 -14.56 -10.42
CA LEU A 95 -3.89 -13.18 -9.94
C LEU A 95 -5.27 -12.56 -9.72
N PRO A 96 -5.52 -11.90 -8.58
CA PRO A 96 -6.79 -11.18 -8.37
C PRO A 96 -6.97 -10.05 -9.39
N ARG A 97 -8.20 -9.88 -9.90
CA ARG A 97 -8.56 -8.75 -10.76
C ARG A 97 -8.84 -7.51 -9.91
N GLN A 98 -7.78 -6.87 -9.45
CA GLN A 98 -7.86 -5.68 -8.61
C GLN A 98 -6.78 -4.67 -9.01
N ARG A 99 -7.08 -3.38 -8.82
CA ARG A 99 -6.10 -2.27 -8.91
C ARG A 99 -5.74 -1.78 -7.52
N PHE A 100 -4.48 -1.39 -7.38
CA PHE A 100 -3.96 -0.84 -6.12
C PHE A 100 -2.82 0.15 -6.38
N GLY A 101 -2.60 1.05 -5.44
CA GLY A 101 -1.39 1.88 -5.40
C GLY A 101 -0.25 1.12 -4.74
N VAL A 102 0.98 1.36 -5.18
CA VAL A 102 2.19 0.82 -4.55
C VAL A 102 2.93 1.95 -3.85
N VAL A 103 3.53 1.67 -2.70
CA VAL A 103 4.41 2.60 -2.00
C VAL A 103 5.63 1.86 -1.45
N ASP A 104 6.79 2.49 -1.54
CA ASP A 104 8.03 1.93 -0.99
C ASP A 104 8.06 2.04 0.53
N VAL A 105 8.51 0.98 1.20
CA VAL A 105 8.64 0.93 2.66
C VAL A 105 9.56 2.02 3.20
N ARG A 106 10.59 2.39 2.44
CA ARG A 106 11.53 3.48 2.82
C ARG A 106 10.84 4.84 2.74
N ASP A 107 10.00 5.07 1.73
CA ASP A 107 9.23 6.31 1.58
C ASP A 107 8.14 6.41 2.64
N VAL A 108 7.56 5.29 3.07
CA VAL A 108 6.66 5.27 4.23
C VAL A 108 7.41 5.66 5.50
N ALA A 109 8.62 5.13 5.72
CA ALA A 109 9.44 5.51 6.87
C ALA A 109 9.81 7.01 6.84
N ASP A 110 10.22 7.52 5.68
CA ASP A 110 10.54 8.94 5.49
C ASP A 110 9.33 9.84 5.76
N ALA A 111 8.13 9.43 5.32
CA ALA A 111 6.89 10.14 5.60
C ALA A 111 6.57 10.19 7.10
N HIS A 112 6.84 9.12 7.87
CA HIS A 112 6.68 9.12 9.32
C HIS A 112 7.62 10.13 9.99
N ILE A 113 8.89 10.14 9.62
CA ILE A 113 9.89 11.03 10.19
C ILE A 113 9.53 12.49 9.87
N THR A 114 9.19 12.77 8.62
CA THR A 114 8.85 14.12 8.17
C THR A 114 7.55 14.61 8.81
N ALA A 115 6.53 13.77 8.88
CA ALA A 115 5.25 14.10 9.51
C ALA A 115 5.42 14.38 11.02
N MET A 116 6.30 13.63 11.70
CA MET A 116 6.61 13.84 13.12
C MET A 116 7.32 15.19 13.36
N ALA A 117 8.16 15.61 12.42
CA ALA A 117 8.96 16.84 12.54
C ALA A 117 8.22 18.10 12.03
N SER A 118 7.13 17.93 11.24
CA SER A 118 6.40 19.04 10.62
C SER A 118 5.34 19.62 11.56
N ALA A 119 5.53 20.84 12.02
CA ALA A 119 4.54 21.55 12.84
C ALA A 119 3.17 21.73 12.13
N GLY A 120 3.15 21.74 10.81
CA GLY A 120 1.92 21.88 10.00
C GLY A 120 1.17 20.56 9.75
N ALA A 121 1.71 19.42 10.21
CA ALA A 121 1.13 18.11 9.95
C ALA A 121 0.05 17.69 10.98
N ALA A 122 0.04 18.32 12.15
CA ALA A 122 -0.89 18.01 13.21
C ALA A 122 -2.37 18.05 12.76
N GLY A 123 -3.15 17.07 13.19
CA GLY A 123 -4.56 16.95 12.83
C GLY A 123 -4.83 16.49 11.39
N LYS A 124 -3.82 16.00 10.68
CA LYS A 124 -3.96 15.66 9.26
C LYS A 124 -3.71 14.19 8.97
N ARG A 125 -4.29 13.76 7.82
CA ARG A 125 -4.09 12.45 7.19
C ARG A 125 -3.25 12.65 5.94
N TYR A 126 -2.44 11.65 5.58
CA TYR A 126 -1.60 11.66 4.37
C TYR A 126 -1.68 10.32 3.66
N LEU A 127 -2.20 10.32 2.43
CA LEU A 127 -2.17 9.18 1.54
C LEU A 127 -0.77 9.01 0.96
N LEU A 128 -0.25 7.78 1.04
CA LEU A 128 1.10 7.48 0.57
C LEU A 128 1.06 6.40 -0.52
N LEU A 129 1.45 6.77 -1.74
CA LEU A 129 1.65 5.88 -2.89
C LEU A 129 2.64 6.51 -3.86
N ALA A 130 3.24 5.69 -4.72
CA ALA A 130 4.09 6.15 -5.82
C ALA A 130 3.30 7.04 -6.78
N ASP A 131 3.99 7.95 -7.45
CA ASP A 131 3.41 8.74 -8.54
C ASP A 131 3.05 7.86 -9.73
N GLY A 132 2.06 8.30 -10.50
CA GLY A 132 1.55 7.59 -11.67
C GLY A 132 0.26 6.80 -11.41
N PRO A 133 -0.15 5.95 -12.35
CA PRO A 133 -1.40 5.19 -12.24
C PRO A 133 -1.30 4.08 -11.21
N THR A 134 -2.43 3.71 -10.62
CA THR A 134 -2.56 2.45 -9.90
C THR A 134 -2.37 1.27 -10.85
N ILE A 135 -1.82 0.18 -10.35
CA ILE A 135 -1.52 -1.01 -11.15
C ILE A 135 -2.40 -2.19 -10.78
N THR A 136 -2.51 -3.16 -11.69
CA THR A 136 -3.13 -4.47 -11.44
C THR A 136 -2.09 -5.47 -10.95
N TRP A 137 -2.55 -6.60 -10.42
CA TRP A 137 -1.68 -7.73 -10.11
C TRP A 137 -0.98 -8.28 -11.36
N LEU A 138 -1.65 -8.25 -12.52
CA LEU A 138 -1.04 -8.66 -13.79
C LEU A 138 0.09 -7.71 -14.22
N GLU A 139 -0.12 -6.40 -14.10
CA GLU A 139 0.91 -5.40 -14.39
C GLU A 139 2.13 -5.57 -13.46
N LEU A 140 1.91 -5.84 -12.15
CA LEU A 140 2.98 -6.18 -11.21
C LEU A 140 3.74 -7.44 -11.66
N ALA A 141 3.03 -8.51 -12.01
CA ALA A 141 3.64 -9.76 -12.47
C ALA A 141 4.43 -9.57 -13.77
N GLN A 142 3.94 -8.74 -14.69
CA GLN A 142 4.67 -8.40 -15.92
C GLN A 142 5.97 -7.64 -15.63
N ILE A 143 5.99 -6.72 -14.66
CA ILE A 143 7.21 -6.05 -14.21
C ILE A 143 8.21 -7.10 -13.70
N LEU A 144 7.76 -7.99 -12.81
CA LEU A 144 8.60 -9.06 -12.27
C LEU A 144 9.16 -9.99 -13.34
N ARG A 145 8.33 -10.41 -14.31
CA ARG A 145 8.79 -11.25 -15.43
C ARG A 145 9.87 -10.58 -16.27
N ARG A 146 9.68 -9.30 -16.60
CA ARG A 146 10.70 -8.54 -17.36
C ARG A 146 12.01 -8.43 -16.60
N HIS A 147 11.94 -8.16 -15.29
CA HIS A 147 13.12 -7.99 -14.46
C HIS A 147 13.89 -9.29 -14.25
N LEU A 148 13.20 -10.39 -13.98
CA LEU A 148 13.82 -11.68 -13.71
C LEU A 148 14.30 -12.40 -14.97
N GLY A 149 13.88 -11.97 -16.16
CA GLY A 149 14.27 -12.60 -17.42
C GLY A 149 13.92 -14.10 -17.46
N PRO A 150 14.86 -15.00 -17.79
CA PRO A 150 14.59 -16.44 -17.82
C PRO A 150 14.08 -17.01 -16.48
N ALA A 151 14.58 -16.51 -15.35
CA ALA A 151 14.09 -16.93 -14.03
C ALA A 151 12.62 -16.49 -13.77
N GLY A 152 12.07 -15.60 -14.57
CA GLY A 152 10.68 -15.14 -14.49
C GLY A 152 9.67 -16.04 -15.22
N GLU A 153 10.07 -17.18 -15.80
CA GLU A 153 9.15 -18.09 -16.50
C GLU A 153 8.05 -18.63 -15.56
N HIS A 154 8.37 -18.81 -14.29
CA HIS A 154 7.46 -19.33 -13.27
C HIS A 154 6.53 -18.26 -12.67
N VAL A 155 6.78 -16.98 -12.93
CA VAL A 155 5.95 -15.89 -12.41
C VAL A 155 4.51 -16.07 -12.88
N THR A 156 3.57 -16.12 -11.93
CA THR A 156 2.14 -16.25 -12.24
C THR A 156 1.69 -15.14 -13.20
N ALA A 157 1.05 -15.53 -14.30
CA ALA A 157 0.54 -14.60 -15.32
C ALA A 157 -0.95 -14.82 -15.64
N GLU A 158 -1.57 -15.82 -15.03
CA GLU A 158 -2.99 -16.11 -15.20
C GLU A 158 -3.82 -15.30 -14.23
N GLU A 159 -4.87 -14.67 -14.71
CA GLU A 159 -5.80 -13.91 -13.88
C GLU A 159 -7.01 -14.77 -13.49
N ALA A 160 -7.54 -14.51 -12.29
CA ALA A 160 -8.80 -15.08 -11.85
C ALA A 160 -9.94 -14.69 -12.81
N PRO A 161 -10.97 -15.54 -12.99
CA PRO A 161 -12.14 -15.18 -13.76
C PRO A 161 -12.81 -13.90 -13.23
N GLY A 162 -13.34 -13.08 -14.12
CA GLY A 162 -14.05 -11.85 -13.75
C GLY A 162 -13.87 -10.74 -14.78
N GLU A 163 -14.48 -9.60 -14.50
CA GLU A 163 -14.35 -8.38 -15.30
C GLU A 163 -13.05 -7.64 -14.95
N ASP A 164 -12.60 -6.81 -15.88
CA ASP A 164 -11.46 -5.95 -15.64
C ASP A 164 -11.76 -4.94 -14.52
N PRO A 165 -10.80 -4.70 -13.62
CA PRO A 165 -11.05 -3.82 -12.49
C PRO A 165 -11.25 -2.37 -12.96
N ALA A 166 -12.31 -1.75 -12.46
CA ALA A 166 -12.59 -0.34 -12.75
C ALA A 166 -11.38 0.55 -12.40
N PRO A 167 -11.18 1.66 -13.12
CA PRO A 167 -10.12 2.63 -12.81
C PRO A 167 -10.15 3.05 -11.34
N LEU A 168 -8.97 3.24 -10.77
CA LEU A 168 -8.76 3.66 -9.40
C LEU A 168 -7.74 4.80 -9.38
N THR A 169 -8.15 5.95 -8.90
CA THR A 169 -7.28 7.11 -8.67
C THR A 169 -7.12 7.33 -7.17
N ILE A 170 -5.92 7.57 -6.73
CA ILE A 170 -5.59 7.89 -5.33
C ILE A 170 -4.62 9.06 -5.36
N HIS A 171 -4.93 10.12 -4.63
CA HIS A 171 -4.13 11.35 -4.63
C HIS A 171 -3.13 11.36 -3.47
N ASN A 172 -1.87 11.66 -3.79
CA ASN A 172 -0.78 11.82 -2.82
C ASN A 172 -0.29 13.28 -2.73
N ASP A 173 -0.99 14.21 -3.37
CA ASP A 173 -0.56 15.61 -3.51
C ASP A 173 -0.38 16.32 -2.17
N ARG A 174 -1.16 15.95 -1.15
CA ARG A 174 -1.03 16.53 0.18
C ARG A 174 0.31 16.17 0.81
N ALA A 175 0.73 14.91 0.77
CA ALA A 175 2.01 14.49 1.29
C ALA A 175 3.18 15.21 0.59
N LYS A 176 3.11 15.32 -0.73
CA LYS A 176 4.12 16.02 -1.53
C LYS A 176 4.19 17.51 -1.19
N ARG A 177 3.06 18.19 -1.14
CA ARG A 177 2.99 19.64 -0.92
C ARG A 177 3.35 20.03 0.51
N GLU A 178 2.86 19.28 1.51
CA GLU A 178 2.92 19.68 2.91
C GLU A 178 4.10 19.07 3.66
N LEU A 179 4.55 17.87 3.27
CA LEU A 179 5.71 17.21 3.87
C LEU A 179 6.97 17.29 2.99
N GLY A 180 6.89 17.83 1.76
CA GLY A 180 7.99 17.75 0.79
C GLY A 180 8.34 16.32 0.39
N TRP A 181 7.41 15.38 0.60
CA TRP A 181 7.61 13.96 0.38
C TRP A 181 7.72 13.62 -1.11
N GLN A 182 8.66 12.76 -1.46
CA GLN A 182 8.92 12.37 -2.85
C GLN A 182 9.01 10.84 -2.94
N PRO A 183 7.99 10.17 -3.50
CA PRO A 183 7.97 8.71 -3.58
C PRO A 183 8.87 8.18 -4.69
N ARG A 184 9.43 7.00 -4.47
CA ARG A 184 10.08 6.21 -5.51
C ARG A 184 9.06 5.72 -6.52
N PRO A 185 9.45 5.55 -7.80
CA PRO A 185 8.60 4.91 -8.81
C PRO A 185 8.18 3.49 -8.39
N ALA A 186 6.92 3.13 -8.64
CA ALA A 186 6.39 1.81 -8.28
C ALA A 186 7.19 0.65 -8.89
N GLU A 187 7.68 0.79 -10.13
CA GLU A 187 8.48 -0.24 -10.79
C GLU A 187 9.80 -0.52 -10.06
N ILE A 188 10.51 0.54 -9.59
CA ILE A 188 11.73 0.38 -8.80
C ILE A 188 11.43 -0.37 -7.50
N THR A 189 10.37 0.01 -6.80
CA THR A 189 9.93 -0.65 -5.57
C THR A 189 9.64 -2.13 -5.78
N ILE A 190 8.94 -2.48 -6.86
CA ILE A 190 8.60 -3.88 -7.20
C ILE A 190 9.84 -4.70 -7.49
N VAL A 191 10.74 -4.16 -8.32
CA VAL A 191 12.00 -4.80 -8.70
C VAL A 191 12.88 -5.05 -7.49
N GLU A 192 13.11 -4.02 -6.66
CA GLU A 192 13.96 -4.14 -5.47
C GLU A 192 13.34 -5.03 -4.39
N THR A 193 12.00 -5.19 -4.37
CA THR A 193 11.35 -6.20 -3.53
C THR A 193 11.79 -7.61 -3.95
N ALA A 194 11.74 -7.92 -5.25
CA ALA A 194 12.13 -9.23 -5.76
C ALA A 194 13.62 -9.51 -5.52
N ASP A 195 14.48 -8.51 -5.79
CA ASP A 195 15.92 -8.62 -5.54
C ASP A 195 16.22 -8.89 -4.06
N SER A 196 15.55 -8.18 -3.17
CA SER A 196 15.69 -8.38 -1.72
C SER A 196 15.27 -9.80 -1.29
N LEU A 197 14.19 -10.35 -1.84
CA LEU A 197 13.77 -11.73 -1.55
C LEU A 197 14.82 -12.74 -2.03
N ARG A 198 15.41 -12.51 -3.20
CA ARG A 198 16.50 -13.35 -3.74
C ARG A 198 17.75 -13.28 -2.85
N ASP A 199 18.21 -12.06 -2.52
CA ASP A 199 19.42 -11.83 -1.76
C ASP A 199 19.32 -12.37 -0.32
N LEU A 200 18.14 -12.37 0.25
CA LEU A 200 17.85 -13.00 1.55
C LEU A 200 17.69 -14.53 1.46
N GLY A 201 17.76 -15.12 0.26
CA GLY A 201 17.57 -16.56 0.07
C GLY A 201 16.16 -17.03 0.43
N LEU A 202 15.16 -16.20 0.18
CA LEU A 202 13.75 -16.48 0.47
C LEU A 202 13.00 -17.04 -0.74
N LEU A 203 13.56 -16.94 -1.94
CA LEU A 203 13.06 -17.59 -3.14
C LEU A 203 13.67 -18.97 -3.29
N GLN A 204 12.90 -19.93 -3.83
CA GLN A 204 13.42 -21.25 -4.19
C GLN A 204 14.44 -21.09 -5.30
N GLN A 205 15.57 -21.76 -5.18
CA GLN A 205 16.55 -21.85 -6.27
C GLN A 205 15.96 -22.79 -7.33
N SER A 206 15.74 -22.24 -8.53
CA SER A 206 15.33 -23.00 -9.72
C SER A 206 16.45 -23.91 -10.19
#